data_a5ef50489d8cbcbbca8f222a876dfd69
#
_entry.id   a5ef50489d8cbcbbca8f222a876dfd69
#
_cell.length_a   1.000
_cell.length_b   1.000
_cell.length_c   1.000
_cell.angle_alpha   90.00
_cell.angle_beta   90.00
_cell.angle_gamma   90.00
#
_symmetry.space_group_name_H-M   'P 1'
#
loop_
_entity.id
_entity.type
_entity.pdbx_description
1 polymer ?
#
loop_
_entity_poly.entity_id
_entity_poly.type
_entity_poly.pdbx_seq_one_letter_code
_entity_poly.pdbx_strand_id
1 'polypeptide(L)' 'MELEKTKRVNDLIDLYGNLLTVNQLNILELYYMEDLSLKEIAEELNVSRNAVHDSLKRSLITLEDYEEK' A
#
# COMPACT_ATOMS: atom_id res chain seq x y z
N MET A 1 2.39 16.87 3.86
CA MET A 1 1.80 17.06 2.54
C MET A 1 1.73 15.75 1.81
N GLU A 2 0.77 15.60 0.94
CA GLU A 2 0.54 14.32 0.27
C GLU A 2 1.74 13.85 -0.54
N LEU A 3 2.42 14.75 -1.21
CA LEU A 3 3.58 14.41 -2.03
C LEU A 3 4.70 13.79 -1.19
N GLU A 4 4.97 14.38 -0.03
CA GLU A 4 6.00 13.85 0.87
C GLU A 4 5.61 12.50 1.43
N LYS A 5 4.34 12.32 1.76
CA LYS A 5 3.82 11.06 2.27
C LYS A 5 3.94 9.97 1.23
N THR A 6 3.62 10.28 -0.03
CA THR A 6 3.72 9.32 -1.13
C THR A 6 5.17 8.89 -1.34
N LYS A 7 6.10 9.85 -1.31
CA LYS A 7 7.52 9.54 -1.45
C LYS A 7 8.01 8.65 -0.32
N ARG A 8 7.59 8.95 0.93
CA ARG A 8 7.98 8.11 2.07
C ARG A 8 7.48 6.68 1.91
N VAL A 9 6.22 6.52 1.48
CA VAL A 9 5.66 5.19 1.29
C VAL A 9 6.41 4.44 0.18
N ASN A 10 6.72 5.11 -0.93
CA ASN A 10 7.46 4.49 -2.01
C ASN A 10 8.85 4.05 -1.56
N ASP A 11 9.51 4.86 -0.74
CA ASP A 11 10.82 4.51 -0.18
C ASP A 11 10.71 3.27 0.72
N LEU A 12 9.67 3.21 1.54
CA LEU A 12 9.44 2.05 2.41
C LEU A 12 9.15 0.79 1.61
N ILE A 13 8.42 0.92 0.52
CA ILE A 13 8.15 -0.22 -0.38
C ILE A 13 9.45 -0.74 -0.97
N ASP A 14 10.32 0.16 -1.41
CA ASP A 14 11.62 -0.22 -1.98
C ASP A 14 12.48 -0.97 -0.97
N LEU A 15 12.47 -0.53 0.29
CA LEU A 15 13.31 -1.13 1.32
C LEU A 15 12.70 -2.40 1.91
N TYR A 16 11.41 -2.43 2.12
CA TYR A 16 10.74 -3.48 2.88
C TYR A 16 9.63 -4.21 2.14
N GLY A 17 9.39 -3.87 0.88
CA GLY A 17 8.31 -4.49 0.11
C GLY A 17 8.37 -6.02 0.06
N ASN A 18 9.59 -6.57 0.07
CA ASN A 18 9.79 -8.02 0.04
C ASN A 18 9.23 -8.72 1.27
N LEU A 19 8.98 -7.99 2.34
CA LEU A 19 8.45 -8.53 3.58
C LEU A 19 6.93 -8.56 3.62
N LEU A 20 6.30 -7.96 2.61
CA LEU A 20 4.85 -7.96 2.48
C LEU A 20 4.39 -9.13 1.61
N THR A 21 3.13 -9.52 1.77
CA THR A 21 2.55 -10.50 0.86
C THR A 21 2.42 -9.87 -0.53
N VAL A 22 2.36 -10.73 -1.56
CA VAL A 22 2.17 -10.28 -2.94
C VAL A 22 0.91 -9.42 -3.05
N ASN A 23 -0.15 -9.81 -2.36
CA ASN A 23 -1.42 -9.10 -2.40
C ASN A 23 -1.30 -7.71 -1.78
N GLN A 24 -0.65 -7.60 -0.63
CA GLN A 24 -0.43 -6.33 0.04
C GLN A 24 0.43 -5.40 -0.81
N LEU A 25 1.51 -5.92 -1.34
CA LEU A 25 2.41 -5.14 -2.18
C LEU A 25 1.69 -4.64 -3.43
N ASN A 26 0.90 -5.49 -4.06
CA ASN A 26 0.15 -5.13 -5.25
C ASN A 26 -0.82 -3.98 -4.99
N ILE A 27 -1.54 -4.03 -3.87
CA ILE A 27 -2.48 -2.98 -3.50
C ILE A 27 -1.75 -1.66 -3.23
N LEU A 28 -0.61 -1.71 -2.54
CA LEU A 28 0.19 -0.52 -2.30
C LEU A 28 0.66 0.11 -3.60
N GLU A 29 1.14 -0.70 -4.53
CA GLU A 29 1.62 -0.20 -5.82
C GLU A 29 0.49 0.43 -6.62
N LEU A 30 -0.68 -0.20 -6.66
CA LEU A 30 -1.82 0.36 -7.37
C LEU A 30 -2.25 1.70 -6.78
N TYR A 31 -2.22 1.83 -5.48
CA TYR A 31 -2.66 3.04 -4.81
C TYR A 31 -1.63 4.17 -4.92
N TYR A 32 -0.36 3.88 -4.64
CA TYR A 32 0.68 4.91 -4.55
C TYR A 32 1.46 5.14 -5.83
N MET A 33 1.64 4.13 -6.64
CA MET A 33 2.39 4.25 -7.90
C MET A 33 1.51 4.48 -9.11
N GLU A 34 0.36 3.81 -9.16
CA GLU A 34 -0.59 3.94 -10.26
C GLU A 34 -1.67 4.98 -9.99
N ASP A 35 -1.69 5.52 -8.78
CA ASP A 35 -2.62 6.59 -8.40
C ASP A 35 -4.10 6.20 -8.52
N LEU A 36 -4.41 4.94 -8.31
CA LEU A 36 -5.79 4.46 -8.36
C LEU A 36 -6.51 4.74 -7.05
N SER A 37 -7.83 4.97 -7.12
CA SER A 37 -8.65 5.12 -5.92
C SER A 37 -8.94 3.76 -5.31
N LEU A 38 -9.42 3.76 -4.05
CA LEU A 38 -9.81 2.52 -3.39
C LEU A 38 -10.88 1.78 -4.19
N LYS A 39 -11.83 2.52 -4.75
CA LYS A 39 -12.90 1.93 -5.56
C LYS A 39 -12.33 1.26 -6.81
N GLU A 40 -11.42 1.93 -7.48
CA GLU A 40 -10.80 1.40 -8.70
C GLU A 40 -10.00 0.14 -8.40
N ILE A 41 -9.26 0.12 -7.30
CA ILE A 41 -8.50 -1.05 -6.89
C ILE A 41 -9.44 -2.21 -6.55
N ALA A 42 -10.52 -1.91 -5.84
CA ALA A 42 -11.49 -2.93 -5.47
C ALA A 42 -12.10 -3.58 -6.72
N GLU A 43 -12.43 -2.78 -7.72
CA GLU A 43 -12.96 -3.29 -8.98
C GLU A 43 -11.93 -4.12 -9.74
N GLU A 44 -10.69 -3.64 -9.78
CA GLU A 44 -9.60 -4.32 -10.47
C GLU A 44 -9.32 -5.70 -9.87
N LEU A 45 -9.33 -5.80 -8.55
CA LEU A 45 -9.02 -7.03 -7.84
C LEU A 45 -10.26 -7.87 -7.51
N ASN A 46 -11.43 -7.36 -7.85
CA ASN A 46 -12.70 -8.03 -7.57
C ASN A 46 -12.89 -8.33 -6.07
N VAL A 47 -12.61 -7.34 -5.24
CA VAL A 47 -12.79 -7.40 -3.79
C VAL A 47 -13.57 -6.18 -3.33
N SER A 48 -13.95 -6.14 -2.05
CA SER A 48 -14.67 -5.01 -1.51
C SER A 48 -13.72 -3.81 -1.27
N ARG A 49 -14.30 -2.62 -1.29
CA ARG A 49 -13.54 -1.41 -0.97
C ARG A 49 -12.99 -1.45 0.45
N ASN A 50 -13.76 -2.01 1.39
CA ASN A 50 -13.30 -2.16 2.77
C ASN A 50 -12.10 -3.09 2.86
N ALA A 51 -12.07 -4.15 2.06
CA ALA A 51 -10.94 -5.06 2.03
C ALA A 51 -9.67 -4.36 1.55
N VAL A 52 -9.80 -3.51 0.52
CA VAL A 52 -8.67 -2.72 0.02
C VAL A 52 -8.17 -1.77 1.09
N HIS A 53 -9.08 -1.04 1.72
CA HIS A 53 -8.73 -0.08 2.77
C HIS A 53 -8.01 -0.76 3.94
N ASP A 54 -8.53 -1.88 4.39
CA ASP A 54 -7.94 -2.64 5.50
C ASP A 54 -6.55 -3.15 5.12
N SER A 55 -6.40 -3.67 3.91
CA SER A 55 -5.11 -4.16 3.43
C SER A 55 -4.07 -3.05 3.37
N LEU A 56 -4.45 -1.87 2.86
CA LEU A 56 -3.56 -0.71 2.82
C LEU A 56 -3.12 -0.31 4.22
N LYS A 57 -4.06 -0.22 5.14
CA LYS A 57 -3.77 0.18 6.51
C LYS A 57 -2.79 -0.79 7.18
N ARG A 58 -3.03 -2.08 7.03
CA ARG A 58 -2.15 -3.11 7.61
C ARG A 58 -0.78 -3.08 6.99
N SER A 59 -0.70 -2.91 5.68
CA SER A 59 0.57 -2.84 4.98
C SER A 59 1.41 -1.66 5.45
N LEU A 60 0.78 -0.50 5.59
CA LEU A 60 1.48 0.71 6.05
C LEU A 60 1.98 0.54 7.48
N ILE A 61 1.18 -0.06 8.36
CA ILE A 61 1.60 -0.33 9.73
C ILE A 61 2.81 -1.27 9.74
N THR A 62 2.77 -2.30 8.93
CA THR A 62 3.87 -3.27 8.82
C THR A 62 5.16 -2.59 8.36
N LEU A 63 5.06 -1.76 7.31
CA LEU A 63 6.23 -1.05 6.80
C LEU A 63 6.83 -0.10 7.83
N GLU A 64 5.99 0.64 8.55
CA GLU A 64 6.46 1.56 9.57
C GLU A 64 7.08 0.82 10.76
N ASP A 65 6.54 -0.34 11.11
CA ASP A 65 7.10 -1.18 12.15
C ASP A 65 8.53 -1.59 11.80
N TYR A 66 8.78 -1.99 10.58
CA TYR A 66 10.11 -2.38 10.14
C TYR A 66 11.07 -1.19 10.16
N GLU A 67 10.58 -0.01 9.78
CA GLU A 67 11.41 1.19 9.78
C GLU A 67 11.86 1.59 11.19
N GLU A 68 11.03 1.35 12.19
CA GLU A 68 11.36 1.69 13.57
C GLU A 68 12.36 0.72 14.21
N LYS A 69 12.54 -0.44 13.64
CA LYS A 69 13.50 -1.41 14.14
C LYS A 69 14.86 -1.22 13.52
#